data_eb9a9be40f434ad1ecbe6ccb47595305
#
_entry.id   eb9a9be40f434ad1ecbe6ccb47595305
#
_cell.length_a   1.000
_cell.length_b   1.000
_cell.length_c   1.000
_cell.angle_alpha   90.00
_cell.angle_beta   90.00
_cell.angle_gamma   90.00
#
_symmetry.space_group_name_H-M   'P 1'
#
loop_
_entity.id
_entity.type
_entity.pdbx_description
1 polymer ?
#
loop_
_entity_poly.entity_id
_entity_poly.type
_entity_poly.pdbx_seq_one_letter_code
_entity_poly.pdbx_strand_id
1 'polypeptide(L)'
;LSGLVGSEMCIRDRARRALAKAGLCGFEQRSYNMLSGGEQQRVQFARALAQVPNPVENGEARALFLDEPTASLDIGHQIAVLETARDFASGGGLVLAILHDLNLAAEFADQLIVMHGGRVTASGPSLETISDETIARVYGIGGVVGRLPSRHIPYVLPQSRHR
;
A
#
# COMPACT_ATOMS: atom_id res chain seq x y z
N LEU A 1 -30.43 8.64 25.41
CA LEU A 1 -29.03 8.56 25.87
C LEU A 1 -28.32 7.24 25.51
N SER A 2 -29.05 6.12 25.28
CA SER A 2 -28.46 4.81 24.95
C SER A 2 -27.88 4.74 23.51
N GLY A 3 -28.34 5.55 22.59
CA GLY A 3 -27.87 5.56 21.18
C GLY A 3 -26.46 6.12 21.00
N LEU A 4 -26.05 7.09 21.81
CA LEU A 4 -24.72 7.73 21.73
C LEU A 4 -23.61 6.79 22.25
N VAL A 5 -23.87 6.04 23.30
CA VAL A 5 -22.89 5.09 23.88
C VAL A 5 -22.61 3.93 22.92
N GLY A 6 -23.61 3.45 22.18
CA GLY A 6 -23.43 2.39 21.17
C GLY A 6 -22.62 2.87 19.96
N SER A 7 -22.78 4.13 19.53
CA SER A 7 -22.03 4.69 18.40
C SER A 7 -20.56 4.95 18.74
N GLU A 8 -20.25 5.46 19.93
CA GLU A 8 -18.88 5.67 20.39
C GLU A 8 -18.10 4.36 20.56
N MET A 9 -18.73 3.32 21.10
CA MET A 9 -18.14 1.99 21.22
C MET A 9 -17.83 1.41 19.84
N CYS A 10 -18.73 1.55 18.87
CA CYS A 10 -18.53 1.13 17.49
C CYS A 10 -17.37 1.87 16.80
N ILE A 11 -17.23 3.18 17.04
CA ILE A 11 -16.13 3.99 16.50
C ILE A 11 -14.77 3.55 17.07
N ARG A 12 -14.70 3.35 18.38
CA ARG A 12 -13.48 2.90 19.07
C ARG A 12 -13.05 1.51 18.60
N ASP A 13 -13.98 0.59 18.45
CA ASP A 13 -13.70 -0.76 17.96
C ASP A 13 -13.23 -0.76 16.49
N ARG A 14 -13.79 0.12 15.66
CA ARG A 14 -13.35 0.33 14.28
C ARG A 14 -11.93 0.86 14.24
N ALA A 15 -11.61 1.86 15.06
CA ALA A 15 -10.27 2.42 15.16
C ALA A 15 -9.24 1.38 15.62
N ARG A 16 -9.56 0.58 16.65
CA ARG A 16 -8.69 -0.52 17.12
C ARG A 16 -8.42 -1.55 16.02
N ARG A 17 -9.45 -2.00 15.30
CA ARG A 17 -9.28 -2.94 14.21
C ARG A 17 -8.41 -2.36 13.09
N ALA A 18 -8.57 -1.09 12.75
CA ALA A 18 -7.76 -0.42 11.76
C ALA A 18 -6.29 -0.30 12.20
N LEU A 19 -6.04 0.09 13.45
CA LEU A 19 -4.69 0.13 14.04
C LEU A 19 -4.04 -1.25 14.05
N ALA A 20 -4.79 -2.29 14.44
CA ALA A 20 -4.27 -3.66 14.42
C ALA A 20 -3.87 -4.11 13.01
N LYS A 21 -4.68 -3.83 11.99
CA LYS A 21 -4.35 -4.11 10.57
C LYS A 21 -3.10 -3.35 10.09
N ALA A 22 -2.85 -2.17 10.64
CA ALA A 22 -1.64 -1.39 10.34
C ALA A 22 -0.41 -1.77 11.21
N GLY A 23 -0.50 -2.84 12.01
CA GLY A 23 0.58 -3.30 12.90
C GLY A 23 0.83 -2.37 14.08
N LEU A 24 -0.20 -1.67 14.56
CA LEU A 24 -0.14 -0.70 15.66
C LEU A 24 -1.03 -1.11 16.84
N CYS A 25 -1.05 -2.39 17.19
CA CYS A 25 -1.76 -2.86 18.39
C CYS A 25 -1.22 -2.16 19.65
N GLY A 26 -2.12 -1.65 20.49
CA GLY A 26 -1.75 -0.98 21.75
C GLY A 26 -1.33 0.48 21.58
N PHE A 27 -1.51 1.08 20.41
CA PHE A 27 -1.18 2.48 20.17
C PHE A 27 -2.34 3.46 20.43
N GLU A 28 -3.50 2.98 20.83
CA GLU A 28 -4.75 3.76 20.96
C GLU A 28 -4.64 4.97 21.87
N GLN A 29 -3.73 4.91 22.86
CA GLN A 29 -3.52 5.97 23.84
C GLN A 29 -2.24 6.80 23.58
N ARG A 30 -1.47 6.48 22.53
CA ARG A 30 -0.26 7.21 22.21
C ARG A 30 -0.58 8.52 21.49
N SER A 31 0.09 9.59 21.89
CA SER A 31 0.00 10.86 21.17
C SER A 31 0.66 10.75 19.79
N TYR A 32 -0.04 11.17 18.74
CA TYR A 32 0.43 11.13 17.36
C TYR A 32 1.80 11.83 17.18
N ASN A 33 1.98 12.97 17.87
CA ASN A 33 3.23 13.77 17.76
C ASN A 33 4.45 13.08 18.40
N MET A 34 4.23 12.04 19.20
CA MET A 34 5.31 11.27 19.84
C MET A 34 5.68 10.01 19.05
N LEU A 35 5.02 9.77 17.93
CA LEU A 35 5.28 8.63 17.06
C LEU A 35 6.43 8.91 16.11
N SER A 36 7.20 7.86 15.78
CA SER A 36 8.19 7.91 14.69
C SER A 36 7.51 8.14 13.34
N GLY A 37 8.26 8.60 12.33
CA GLY A 37 7.72 8.85 11.00
C GLY A 37 7.02 7.62 10.40
N GLY A 38 7.61 6.43 10.54
CA GLY A 38 6.99 5.18 10.08
C GLY A 38 5.74 4.79 10.87
N GLU A 39 5.69 5.06 12.20
CA GLU A 39 4.47 4.86 12.99
C GLU A 39 3.38 5.84 12.58
N GLN A 40 3.72 7.11 12.33
CA GLN A 40 2.78 8.12 11.83
C GLN A 40 2.20 7.72 10.48
N GLN A 41 3.04 7.24 9.56
CA GLN A 41 2.60 6.75 8.24
C GLN A 41 1.61 5.58 8.38
N ARG A 42 1.89 4.62 9.26
CA ARG A 42 0.98 3.50 9.53
C ARG A 42 -0.33 3.95 10.21
N VAL A 43 -0.30 5.00 11.05
CA VAL A 43 -1.52 5.62 11.58
C VAL A 43 -2.36 6.25 10.47
N GLN A 44 -1.73 6.92 9.47
CA GLN A 44 -2.47 7.46 8.33
C GLN A 44 -3.13 6.34 7.51
N PHE A 45 -2.42 5.24 7.28
CA PHE A 45 -2.99 4.05 6.64
C PHE A 45 -4.17 3.46 7.46
N ALA A 46 -4.02 3.33 8.78
CA ALA A 46 -5.11 2.90 9.67
C ALA A 46 -6.32 3.83 9.59
N ARG A 47 -6.11 5.16 9.48
CA ARG A 47 -7.20 6.12 9.30
C ARG A 47 -7.97 5.89 8.00
N ALA A 48 -7.27 5.62 6.89
CA ALA A 48 -7.90 5.27 5.62
C ALA A 48 -8.75 3.99 5.76
N LEU A 49 -8.20 2.93 6.36
CA LEU A 49 -8.92 1.68 6.62
C LEU A 49 -10.14 1.88 7.55
N ALA A 50 -10.06 2.77 8.52
CA ALA A 50 -11.18 3.07 9.42
C ALA A 50 -12.33 3.79 8.71
N GLN A 51 -12.05 4.55 7.64
CA GLN A 51 -13.08 5.21 6.83
C GLN A 51 -13.84 4.22 5.94
N VAL A 52 -13.15 3.21 5.42
CA VAL A 52 -13.69 2.14 4.56
C VAL A 52 -13.36 0.77 5.17
N PRO A 53 -14.04 0.38 6.27
CA PRO A 53 -13.66 -0.82 7.03
C PRO A 53 -13.94 -2.13 6.28
N ASN A 54 -14.85 -2.09 5.32
CA ASN A 54 -15.25 -3.25 4.52
C ASN A 54 -15.01 -2.95 3.03
N PRO A 55 -14.47 -3.92 2.26
CA PRO A 55 -14.27 -3.76 0.82
C PRO A 55 -15.59 -3.66 0.04
N VAL A 56 -16.64 -4.25 0.56
CA VAL A 56 -18.01 -4.17 0.01
C VAL A 56 -18.98 -3.77 1.12
N GLU A 57 -19.87 -2.84 0.83
CA GLU A 57 -20.93 -2.41 1.75
C GLU A 57 -22.23 -2.20 0.97
N ASN A 58 -23.32 -2.80 1.45
CA ASN A 58 -24.64 -2.79 0.79
C ASN A 58 -24.61 -3.32 -0.66
N GLY A 59 -23.72 -4.26 -0.98
CA GLY A 59 -23.54 -4.80 -2.33
C GLY A 59 -22.70 -3.92 -3.27
N GLU A 60 -22.18 -2.78 -2.81
CA GLU A 60 -21.34 -1.87 -3.58
C GLU A 60 -19.88 -2.00 -3.18
N ALA A 61 -18.99 -2.08 -4.17
CA ALA A 61 -17.55 -2.04 -3.96
C ALA A 61 -17.12 -0.67 -3.43
N ARG A 62 -16.26 -0.69 -2.41
CA ARG A 62 -15.65 0.52 -1.86
C ARG A 62 -14.25 0.72 -2.42
N ALA A 63 -13.83 1.97 -2.54
CA ALA A 63 -12.51 2.34 -3.04
C ALA A 63 -11.61 2.88 -1.92
N LEU A 64 -10.38 2.38 -1.88
CA LEU A 64 -9.31 2.83 -0.98
C LEU A 64 -8.24 3.54 -1.82
N PHE A 65 -8.02 4.82 -1.53
CA PHE A 65 -7.00 5.64 -2.19
C PHE A 65 -5.83 5.84 -1.23
N LEU A 66 -4.63 5.46 -1.68
CA LEU A 66 -3.41 5.49 -0.90
C LEU A 66 -2.34 6.31 -1.63
N ASP A 67 -1.93 7.42 -1.02
CA ASP A 67 -0.85 8.25 -1.53
C ASP A 67 0.44 7.92 -0.78
N GLU A 68 1.39 7.31 -1.47
CA GLU A 68 2.69 6.86 -0.96
C GLU A 68 2.60 6.10 0.39
N PRO A 69 1.76 5.06 0.52
CA PRO A 69 1.50 4.42 1.81
C PRO A 69 2.72 3.71 2.40
N THR A 70 3.75 3.49 1.59
CA THR A 70 5.01 2.80 1.95
C THR A 70 6.16 3.75 2.26
N ALA A 71 5.97 5.06 2.13
CA ALA A 71 7.00 6.05 2.40
C ALA A 71 7.49 5.96 3.87
N SER A 72 8.79 6.08 4.07
CA SER A 72 9.44 6.06 5.40
C SER A 72 9.24 4.76 6.21
N LEU A 73 8.79 3.67 5.57
CA LEU A 73 8.66 2.36 6.17
C LEU A 73 9.86 1.47 5.81
N ASP A 74 10.26 0.60 6.74
CA ASP A 74 11.14 -0.52 6.41
C ASP A 74 10.43 -1.55 5.51
N ILE A 75 11.20 -2.42 4.85
CA ILE A 75 10.70 -3.38 3.87
C ILE A 75 9.58 -4.27 4.46
N GLY A 76 9.73 -4.72 5.72
CA GLY A 76 8.72 -5.57 6.35
C GLY A 76 7.37 -4.86 6.51
N HIS A 77 7.39 -3.61 6.93
CA HIS A 77 6.19 -2.80 7.07
C HIS A 77 5.59 -2.37 5.72
N GLN A 78 6.43 -2.10 4.70
CA GLN A 78 5.96 -1.84 3.33
C GLN A 78 5.14 -3.01 2.80
N ILE A 79 5.66 -4.23 2.95
CA ILE A 79 4.99 -5.45 2.54
C ILE A 79 3.66 -5.62 3.29
N ALA A 80 3.65 -5.48 4.62
CA ALA A 80 2.44 -5.65 5.44
C ALA A 80 1.32 -4.68 5.04
N VAL A 81 1.66 -3.41 4.74
CA VAL A 81 0.72 -2.41 4.24
C VAL A 81 0.13 -2.83 2.90
N LEU A 82 0.97 -3.29 1.96
CA LEU A 82 0.53 -3.69 0.63
C LEU A 82 -0.26 -5.02 0.66
N GLU A 83 0.08 -5.97 1.52
CA GLU A 83 -0.72 -7.18 1.77
C GLU A 83 -2.11 -6.82 2.29
N THR A 84 -2.20 -5.90 3.26
CA THR A 84 -3.50 -5.43 3.76
C THR A 84 -4.34 -4.76 2.67
N ALA A 85 -3.70 -3.97 1.80
CA ALA A 85 -4.37 -3.34 0.65
C ALA A 85 -4.84 -4.40 -0.37
N ARG A 86 -4.02 -5.41 -0.66
CA ARG A 86 -4.38 -6.54 -1.53
C ARG A 86 -5.55 -7.36 -0.96
N ASP A 87 -5.56 -7.61 0.36
CA ASP A 87 -6.67 -8.30 1.01
C ASP A 87 -7.98 -7.52 0.87
N PHE A 88 -7.91 -6.19 0.97
CA PHE A 88 -9.07 -5.33 0.72
C PHE A 88 -9.58 -5.46 -0.73
N ALA A 89 -8.70 -5.43 -1.72
CA ALA A 89 -9.06 -5.63 -3.13
C ALA A 89 -9.64 -7.03 -3.38
N SER A 90 -8.99 -8.08 -2.85
CA SER A 90 -9.43 -9.48 -2.95
C SER A 90 -10.80 -9.71 -2.31
N GLY A 91 -11.16 -8.91 -1.30
CA GLY A 91 -12.49 -8.90 -0.68
C GLY A 91 -13.56 -8.21 -1.53
N GLY A 92 -13.28 -7.81 -2.77
CA GLY A 92 -14.20 -7.17 -3.71
C GLY A 92 -14.16 -5.63 -3.69
N GLY A 93 -13.20 -5.03 -2.98
CA GLY A 93 -12.95 -3.59 -3.02
C GLY A 93 -12.06 -3.19 -4.20
N LEU A 94 -11.83 -1.88 -4.35
CA LEU A 94 -10.88 -1.30 -5.26
C LEU A 94 -9.76 -0.60 -4.47
N VAL A 95 -8.51 -0.78 -4.86
CA VAL A 95 -7.37 -0.04 -4.31
C VAL A 95 -6.66 0.71 -5.42
N LEU A 96 -6.46 2.01 -5.23
CA LEU A 96 -5.55 2.82 -6.03
C LEU A 96 -4.43 3.32 -5.13
N ALA A 97 -3.19 2.91 -5.41
CA ALA A 97 -2.02 3.30 -4.63
C ALA A 97 -0.95 3.95 -5.50
N ILE A 98 -0.38 5.06 -5.02
CA ILE A 98 0.82 5.66 -5.61
C ILE A 98 2.03 5.03 -4.94
N LEU A 99 2.91 4.42 -5.72
CA LEU A 99 4.11 3.74 -5.25
C LEU A 99 5.34 4.23 -6.01
N HIS A 100 6.48 4.27 -5.32
CA HIS A 100 7.78 4.61 -5.93
C HIS A 100 8.65 3.37 -6.19
N ASP A 101 8.46 2.29 -5.44
CA ASP A 101 9.18 1.04 -5.66
C ASP A 101 8.50 0.22 -6.75
N LEU A 102 9.21 0.10 -7.88
CA LEU A 102 8.73 -0.63 -9.06
C LEU A 102 8.56 -2.13 -8.81
N ASN A 103 9.40 -2.72 -7.94
CA ASN A 103 9.31 -4.14 -7.65
C ASN A 103 8.09 -4.44 -6.79
N LEU A 104 7.82 -3.60 -5.77
CA LEU A 104 6.61 -3.71 -4.97
C LEU A 104 5.35 -3.44 -5.81
N ALA A 105 5.39 -2.42 -6.67
CA ALA A 105 4.29 -2.15 -7.59
C ALA A 105 4.02 -3.34 -8.53
N ALA A 106 5.07 -3.94 -9.10
CA ALA A 106 4.95 -5.10 -9.97
C ALA A 106 4.38 -6.34 -9.27
N GLU A 107 4.72 -6.53 -7.99
CA GLU A 107 4.25 -7.68 -7.21
C GLU A 107 2.80 -7.52 -6.75
N PHE A 108 2.43 -6.30 -6.32
CA PHE A 108 1.16 -6.10 -5.60
C PHE A 108 0.02 -5.61 -6.49
N ALA A 109 0.29 -4.98 -7.63
CA ALA A 109 -0.76 -4.45 -8.50
C ALA A 109 -1.21 -5.44 -9.58
N ASP A 110 -2.51 -5.50 -9.82
CA ASP A 110 -3.10 -6.19 -10.98
C ASP A 110 -2.92 -5.36 -12.25
N GLN A 111 -2.96 -4.03 -12.11
CA GLN A 111 -2.79 -3.06 -13.19
C GLN A 111 -1.86 -1.95 -12.74
N LEU A 112 -0.94 -1.55 -13.60
CA LEU A 112 -0.05 -0.43 -13.39
C LEU A 112 -0.42 0.74 -14.30
N ILE A 113 -0.28 1.95 -13.78
CA ILE A 113 -0.35 3.20 -14.54
C ILE A 113 0.94 3.95 -14.30
N VAL A 114 1.77 4.06 -15.33
CA VAL A 114 3.03 4.83 -15.27
C VAL A 114 2.79 6.24 -15.78
N MET A 115 3.09 7.22 -14.93
CA MET A 115 2.95 8.64 -15.26
C MET A 115 4.32 9.30 -15.38
N HIS A 116 4.50 10.14 -16.39
CA HIS A 116 5.68 10.95 -16.58
C HIS A 116 5.29 12.30 -17.22
N GLY A 117 5.84 13.40 -16.72
CA GLY A 117 5.55 14.73 -17.24
C GLY A 117 4.06 15.09 -17.24
N GLY A 118 3.30 14.65 -16.24
CA GLY A 118 1.86 14.91 -16.11
C GLY A 118 0.98 14.10 -17.06
N ARG A 119 1.51 13.06 -17.73
CA ARG A 119 0.78 12.23 -18.69
C ARG A 119 0.96 10.75 -18.38
N VAL A 120 -0.06 9.94 -18.72
CA VAL A 120 0.06 8.49 -18.70
C VAL A 120 0.97 8.05 -19.85
N THR A 121 2.09 7.40 -19.51
CA THR A 121 3.09 6.93 -20.47
C THR A 121 2.89 5.47 -20.83
N ALA A 122 2.45 4.66 -19.87
CA ALA A 122 2.10 3.25 -20.06
C ALA A 122 1.04 2.84 -19.04
N SER A 123 0.20 1.87 -19.40
CA SER A 123 -0.77 1.26 -18.47
C SER A 123 -1.09 -0.17 -18.90
N GLY A 124 -1.33 -1.05 -17.92
CA GLY A 124 -1.64 -2.46 -18.15
C GLY A 124 -1.09 -3.35 -17.05
N PRO A 125 -1.08 -4.68 -17.26
CA PRO A 125 -0.44 -5.64 -16.38
C PRO A 125 1.05 -5.33 -16.17
N SER A 126 1.61 -5.72 -15.02
CA SER A 126 3.00 -5.39 -14.67
C SER A 126 4.02 -5.88 -15.71
N LEU A 127 3.84 -7.08 -16.27
CA LEU A 127 4.72 -7.66 -17.28
C LEU A 127 4.77 -6.87 -18.58
N GLU A 128 3.70 -6.19 -18.95
CA GLU A 128 3.62 -5.38 -20.17
C GLU A 128 4.08 -3.94 -19.90
N THR A 129 3.79 -3.44 -18.70
CA THR A 129 4.00 -2.03 -18.34
C THR A 129 5.44 -1.77 -17.91
N ILE A 130 6.08 -2.70 -17.15
CA ILE A 130 7.47 -2.60 -16.71
C ILE A 130 8.35 -3.24 -17.79
N SER A 131 8.69 -2.47 -18.81
CA SER A 131 9.58 -2.86 -19.90
C SER A 131 10.84 -1.98 -19.91
N ASP A 132 11.93 -2.47 -20.54
CA ASP A 132 13.14 -1.67 -20.72
C ASP A 132 12.84 -0.34 -21.44
N GLU A 133 11.89 -0.32 -22.39
CA GLU A 133 11.47 0.88 -23.09
C GLU A 133 10.78 1.88 -22.16
N THR A 134 9.83 1.42 -21.33
CA THR A 134 9.13 2.26 -20.36
C THR A 134 10.10 2.82 -19.33
N ILE A 135 11.00 1.98 -18.80
CA ILE A 135 11.99 2.38 -17.79
C ILE A 135 13.01 3.37 -18.37
N ALA A 136 13.48 3.15 -19.59
CA ALA A 136 14.37 4.10 -20.26
C ALA A 136 13.70 5.46 -20.51
N ARG A 137 12.43 5.45 -20.93
CA ARG A 137 11.66 6.67 -21.20
C ARG A 137 11.39 7.50 -19.94
N VAL A 138 11.06 6.85 -18.85
CA VAL A 138 10.61 7.52 -17.60
C VAL A 138 11.77 7.86 -16.68
N TYR A 139 12.74 6.95 -16.53
CA TYR A 139 13.86 7.07 -15.57
C TYR A 139 15.22 7.32 -16.22
N GLY A 140 15.31 7.26 -17.53
CA GLY A 140 16.58 7.49 -18.26
C GLY A 140 17.58 6.33 -18.14
N ILE A 141 17.15 5.16 -17.66
CA ILE A 141 17.99 3.95 -17.54
C ILE A 141 17.39 2.83 -18.37
N GLY A 142 18.22 2.14 -19.16
CA GLY A 142 17.75 1.05 -20.02
C GLY A 142 18.44 -0.27 -19.75
N GLY A 143 17.83 -1.35 -20.25
CA GLY A 143 18.41 -2.69 -20.20
C GLY A 143 18.52 -3.29 -18.80
N VAL A 144 17.62 -2.92 -17.88
CA VAL A 144 17.68 -3.29 -16.46
C VAL A 144 16.56 -4.24 -16.04
N VAL A 145 15.47 -4.34 -16.82
CA VAL A 145 14.30 -5.14 -16.45
C VAL A 145 14.63 -6.63 -16.54
N GLY A 146 14.33 -7.38 -15.47
CA GLY A 146 14.59 -8.82 -15.37
C GLY A 146 16.07 -9.22 -15.26
N ARG A 147 17.00 -8.27 -15.10
CA ARG A 147 18.42 -8.54 -14.95
C ARG A 147 18.82 -8.62 -13.49
N LEU A 148 19.62 -9.63 -13.17
CA LEU A 148 20.22 -9.75 -11.84
C LEU A 148 21.49 -8.88 -11.77
N PRO A 149 21.77 -8.27 -10.62
CA PRO A 149 23.04 -7.62 -10.34
C PRO A 149 24.22 -8.58 -10.49
N SER A 150 25.44 -8.05 -10.64
CA SER A 150 26.65 -8.84 -10.65
C SER A 150 26.78 -9.70 -9.38
N ARG A 151 27.33 -10.93 -9.50
CA ARG A 151 27.36 -11.92 -8.40
C ARG A 151 28.01 -11.44 -7.09
N HIS A 152 28.88 -10.45 -7.17
CA HIS A 152 29.55 -9.87 -5.98
C HIS A 152 28.77 -8.73 -5.34
N ILE A 153 27.62 -8.33 -5.90
CA ILE A 153 26.74 -7.30 -5.33
C ILE A 153 25.54 -7.98 -4.70
N PRO A 154 25.42 -8.00 -3.36
CA PRO A 154 24.24 -8.56 -2.71
C PRO A 154 23.02 -7.69 -3.01
N TYR A 155 21.87 -8.31 -3.19
CA TYR A 155 20.60 -7.63 -3.40
C TYR A 155 19.48 -8.33 -2.66
N VAL A 156 18.42 -7.61 -2.35
CA VAL A 156 17.21 -8.13 -1.72
C VAL A 156 16.04 -7.86 -2.64
N LEU A 157 15.33 -8.92 -3.00
CA LEU A 157 14.11 -8.85 -3.80
C LEU A 157 12.92 -9.21 -2.90
N PRO A 158 12.16 -8.22 -2.39
CA PRO A 158 11.02 -8.47 -1.51
C PRO A 158 9.99 -9.44 -2.10
N GLN A 159 9.81 -9.41 -3.43
CA GLN A 159 8.93 -10.30 -4.17
C GLN A 159 9.40 -11.77 -4.23
N SER A 160 10.65 -12.06 -3.91
CA SER A 160 11.19 -13.42 -3.90
C SER A 160 11.07 -14.11 -2.54
N ARG A 161 10.34 -13.52 -1.57
CA ARG A 161 10.10 -14.13 -0.27
C ARG A 161 9.23 -15.39 -0.41
N HIS A 162 9.56 -16.40 0.35
CA HIS A 162 8.71 -17.58 0.47
C HIS A 162 7.44 -17.22 1.25
N ARG A 163 6.28 -17.57 0.71
CA ARG A 163 4.97 -17.47 1.37
C ARG A 163 4.69 -18.70 2.19
#